data_8539edb48e184be7051220b023a152ad
#
_entry.id   8539edb48e184be7051220b023a152ad
#
_cell.length_a   1.000
_cell.length_b   1.000
_cell.length_c   1.000
_cell.angle_alpha   90.00
_cell.angle_beta   90.00
_cell.angle_gamma   90.00
#
_symmetry.space_group_name_H-M   'P 1'
#
loop_
_entity.id
_entity.type
_entity.pdbx_description
1 polymer ?
#
loop_
_entity_poly.entity_id
_entity_poly.type
_entity_poly.pdbx_seq_one_letter_code
_entity_poly.pdbx_strand_id
1 'polypeptide(L)' 'MINFPNKFTSVPDSVIGHMLKLYEQIPANGICLDILIKRAIQYMDLDEFIGAVTCLYAINKIYLKDNKIFNKEI' A
#
# COMPACT_ATOMS: atom_id res chain seq x y z
N MET A 1 -25.42 5.78 -2.43
CA MET A 1 -24.03 5.47 -2.21
C MET A 1 -23.85 4.00 -1.90
N ILE A 2 -22.83 3.44 -2.42
CA ILE A 2 -22.58 2.07 -2.13
C ILE A 2 -22.08 1.93 -0.74
N ASN A 3 -22.72 1.12 -0.03
CA ASN A 3 -22.34 0.87 1.31
C ASN A 3 -21.53 -0.40 1.34
N PHE A 4 -20.23 -0.25 1.37
CA PHE A 4 -19.38 -1.41 1.48
C PHE A 4 -19.43 -1.90 2.90
N PRO A 5 -19.94 -3.07 3.13
CA PRO A 5 -19.90 -3.61 4.47
C PRO A 5 -18.53 -4.20 4.73
N ASN A 6 -17.52 -3.49 4.34
CA ASN A 6 -16.21 -4.05 4.44
C ASN A 6 -15.30 -3.08 5.12
N LYS A 7 -14.06 -3.47 5.21
CA LYS A 7 -13.08 -2.75 5.97
C LYS A 7 -12.81 -1.34 5.46
N PHE A 8 -13.17 -1.04 4.23
CA PHE A 8 -12.82 0.26 3.68
C PHE A 8 -13.69 1.37 4.19
N THR A 9 -14.88 1.07 4.66
CA THR A 9 -15.73 2.11 5.21
C THR A 9 -15.17 2.66 6.50
N SER A 10 -14.28 1.92 7.15
CA SER A 10 -13.68 2.37 8.42
C SER A 10 -12.23 2.79 8.26
N VAL A 11 -11.71 2.82 7.04
CA VAL A 11 -10.33 3.23 6.81
C VAL A 11 -10.25 4.74 6.81
N PRO A 12 -9.38 5.33 7.64
CA PRO A 12 -9.22 6.78 7.65
C PRO A 12 -8.69 7.30 6.32
N ASP A 13 -9.07 8.54 6.00
CA ASP A 13 -8.60 9.18 4.78
C ASP A 13 -7.09 9.25 4.71
N SER A 14 -6.43 9.41 5.84
CA SER A 14 -4.98 9.48 5.87
C SER A 14 -4.36 8.17 5.39
N VAL A 15 -4.96 7.04 5.73
CA VAL A 15 -4.46 5.75 5.27
C VAL A 15 -4.65 5.62 3.77
N ILE A 16 -5.78 6.07 3.26
CA ILE A 16 -6.04 6.04 1.84
C ILE A 16 -5.01 6.87 1.09
N GLY A 17 -4.70 8.05 1.61
CA GLY A 17 -3.66 8.89 1.02
C GLY A 17 -2.32 8.20 0.99
N HIS A 18 -1.95 7.52 2.08
CA HIS A 18 -0.70 6.79 2.13
C HIS A 18 -0.70 5.63 1.14
N MET A 19 -1.83 4.95 0.99
CA MET A 19 -1.94 3.87 0.02
C MET A 19 -1.66 4.36 -1.39
N LEU A 20 -2.24 5.50 -1.75
CA LEU A 20 -2.03 6.05 -3.08
C LEU A 20 -0.58 6.44 -3.31
N LYS A 21 0.04 7.06 -2.32
CA LYS A 21 1.44 7.43 -2.44
C LYS A 21 2.33 6.22 -2.60
N LEU A 22 2.08 5.18 -1.82
CA LEU A 22 2.86 3.96 -1.93
C LEU A 22 2.65 3.29 -3.27
N TYR A 23 1.41 3.23 -3.71
CA TYR A 23 1.09 2.59 -4.97
C TYR A 23 1.82 3.27 -6.14
N GLU A 24 1.90 4.59 -6.10
CA GLU A 24 2.59 5.33 -7.14
C GLU A 24 4.09 5.03 -7.17
N GLN A 25 4.64 4.64 -6.03
CA GLN A 25 6.07 4.37 -5.96
C GLN A 25 6.43 2.92 -6.27
N ILE A 26 5.43 2.07 -6.45
CA ILE A 26 5.67 0.66 -6.73
C ILE A 26 5.60 0.45 -8.24
N PRO A 27 6.74 0.20 -8.88
CA PRO A 27 6.74 -0.01 -10.33
C PRO A 27 6.24 -1.40 -10.69
N ALA A 28 5.88 -1.57 -11.95
CA ALA A 28 5.39 -2.85 -12.42
C ALA A 28 6.45 -3.94 -12.31
N ASN A 29 7.72 -3.57 -12.43
CA ASN A 29 8.79 -4.54 -12.32
C ASN A 29 9.28 -4.73 -10.89
N GLY A 30 8.59 -4.11 -9.93
CA GLY A 30 8.86 -4.38 -8.53
C GLY A 30 9.89 -3.48 -7.89
N ILE A 31 9.82 -3.39 -6.58
CA ILE A 31 10.77 -2.62 -5.80
C ILE A 31 11.07 -3.41 -4.53
N CYS A 32 12.32 -3.37 -4.10
CA CYS A 32 12.69 -4.04 -2.86
C CYS A 32 11.92 -3.44 -1.69
N LEU A 33 11.47 -4.32 -0.81
CA LEU A 33 10.72 -3.88 0.35
C LEU A 33 11.54 -2.91 1.20
N ASP A 34 12.81 -3.20 1.39
CA ASP A 34 13.68 -2.33 2.18
C ASP A 34 13.76 -0.92 1.61
N ILE A 35 13.86 -0.83 0.30
CA ILE A 35 13.94 0.47 -0.34
C ILE A 35 12.62 1.22 -0.19
N LEU A 36 11.53 0.52 -0.36
CA LEU A 36 10.22 1.14 -0.20
C LEU A 36 10.01 1.65 1.21
N ILE A 37 10.42 0.86 2.20
CA ILE A 37 10.31 1.27 3.60
C ILE A 37 11.12 2.54 3.84
N LYS A 38 12.35 2.58 3.35
CA LYS A 38 13.20 3.74 3.55
C LYS A 38 12.61 5.00 2.95
N ARG A 39 11.95 4.86 1.81
CA ARG A 39 11.28 6.01 1.21
C ARG A 39 10.05 6.40 1.99
N ALA A 40 9.29 5.42 2.43
CA ALA A 40 8.02 5.68 3.08
C ALA A 40 8.18 6.36 4.43
N ILE A 41 9.19 5.98 5.20
CA ILE A 41 9.34 6.54 6.54
C ILE A 41 9.73 8.01 6.53
N GLN A 42 9.98 8.58 5.37
CA GLN A 42 10.23 10.01 5.26
C GLN A 42 8.94 10.81 5.37
N TYR A 43 7.80 10.20 5.16
CA TYR A 43 6.53 10.91 5.22
C TYR A 43 5.42 10.14 5.94
N MET A 44 5.73 9.00 6.49
CA MET A 44 4.75 8.26 7.29
C MET A 44 5.47 7.38 8.29
N ASP A 45 4.80 7.05 9.37
CA ASP A 45 5.34 6.14 10.37
C ASP A 45 5.33 4.72 9.87
N LEU A 46 6.12 3.88 10.51
CA LEU A 46 6.16 2.47 10.14
C LEU A 46 4.79 1.81 10.28
N ASP A 47 4.06 2.15 11.34
CA ASP A 47 2.73 1.60 11.53
C ASP A 47 1.80 2.02 10.39
N GLU A 48 1.90 3.27 9.95
CA GLU A 48 1.11 3.74 8.83
C GLU A 48 1.50 3.04 7.54
N PHE A 49 2.79 2.79 7.37
CA PHE A 49 3.28 2.07 6.21
C PHE A 49 2.71 0.66 6.18
N ILE A 50 2.78 -0.05 7.30
CA ILE A 50 2.28 -1.41 7.38
C ILE A 50 0.79 -1.45 7.10
N GLY A 51 0.05 -0.49 7.67
CA GLY A 51 -1.39 -0.42 7.43
C GLY A 51 -1.71 -0.20 5.97
N ALA A 52 -1.01 0.73 5.33
CA ALA A 52 -1.26 1.04 3.93
C ALA A 52 -0.91 -0.14 3.02
N VAL A 53 0.22 -0.80 3.27
CA VAL A 53 0.62 -1.95 2.48
C VAL A 53 -0.37 -3.09 2.67
N THR A 54 -0.81 -3.32 3.90
CA THR A 54 -1.78 -4.36 4.17
C THR A 54 -3.08 -4.11 3.41
N CYS A 55 -3.53 -2.86 3.40
CA CYS A 55 -4.74 -2.52 2.66
C CYS A 55 -4.58 -2.74 1.17
N LEU A 56 -3.45 -2.31 0.61
CA LEU A 56 -3.20 -2.51 -0.82
C LEU A 56 -3.17 -3.99 -1.16
N TYR A 57 -2.57 -4.78 -0.30
CA TYR A 57 -2.52 -6.22 -0.51
C TYR A 57 -3.92 -6.82 -0.42
N ALA A 58 -4.72 -6.35 0.54
CA ALA A 58 -6.06 -6.87 0.74
C ALA A 58 -6.97 -6.59 -0.46
N ILE A 59 -6.79 -5.46 -1.12
CA ILE A 59 -7.59 -5.14 -2.30
C ILE A 59 -6.94 -5.65 -3.58
N ASN A 60 -5.87 -6.42 -3.44
CA ASN A 60 -5.24 -7.11 -4.57
C ASN A 60 -4.60 -6.17 -5.59
N LYS A 61 -4.07 -5.06 -5.12
CA LYS A 61 -3.40 -4.09 -5.98
C LYS A 61 -1.89 -4.28 -6.02
N ILE A 62 -1.35 -5.02 -5.06
CA ILE A 62 0.06 -5.33 -5.03
C ILE A 62 0.23 -6.79 -4.66
N TYR A 63 1.40 -7.32 -4.93
CA TYR A 63 1.75 -8.65 -4.45
C TYR A 63 3.22 -8.67 -4.07
N LEU A 64 3.56 -9.63 -3.23
CA LEU A 64 4.92 -9.81 -2.75
C LEU A 64 5.52 -11.05 -3.39
N LYS A 65 6.78 -10.93 -3.78
CA LYS A 65 7.51 -12.06 -4.30
C LYS A 65 9.00 -11.79 -4.13
N ASP A 66 9.71 -12.72 -3.49
CA ASP A 66 11.16 -12.63 -3.33
C ASP A 66 11.60 -11.31 -2.69
N ASN A 67 10.89 -10.90 -1.64
CA ASN A 67 11.16 -9.67 -0.90
C ASN A 67 10.97 -8.41 -1.71
N LYS A 68 10.24 -8.51 -2.81
CA LYS A 68 9.89 -7.36 -3.62
C LYS A 68 8.40 -7.19 -3.66
N ILE A 69 7.99 -5.93 -3.77
CA ILE A 69 6.58 -5.60 -3.93
C ILE A 69 6.36 -5.21 -5.38
N PHE A 70 5.33 -5.77 -5.97
CA PHE A 70 4.99 -5.51 -7.36
C PHE A 70 3.63 -4.86 -7.45
N ASN A 71 3.52 -3.92 -8.37
CA ASN A 71 2.24 -3.34 -8.74
C ASN A 71 1.45 -4.38 -9.52
N LYS A 72 0.27 -4.69 -9.05
CA LYS A 72 -0.56 -5.66 -9.73
C LYS A 72 -1.60 -4.92 -10.56
N GLU A 73 -1.28 -4.71 -11.80
CA GLU A 73 -2.23 -4.13 -12.74
C GLU A 73 -3.09 -5.20 -13.34
N ILE A 74 -4.32 -4.89 -13.50
CA ILE A 74 -5.26 -5.83 -14.10
C ILE A 74 -5.53 -5.41 -15.51
#